data_e8dbcdc2532f5d1ab3b1fbf3cee253ea
#
_entry.id   e8dbcdc2532f5d1ab3b1fbf3cee253ea
#
_cell.length_a   1.000
_cell.length_b   1.000
_cell.length_c   1.000
_cell.angle_alpha   90.00
_cell.angle_beta   90.00
_cell.angle_gamma   90.00
#
_symmetry.space_group_name_H-M   'P 1'
#
loop_
_entity.id
_entity.type
_entity.pdbx_description
1 polymer ?
#
loop_
_entity_poly.entity_id
_entity_poly.type
_entity_poly.pdbx_seq_one_letter_code
_entity_poly.pdbx_strand_id
1 'polypeptide(L)'
;MKQSHTDAQADAPVFTCLGGGHGLYQTLRAARTAGAGAINAVVTVADDGGSSGRLRRELSIVPPGDLRMATAALTADSEDGELWRVALQHRFGGHGAMAGHAVGNLILAGLAEELGSMQAALDIVARWSGSVGRVIPVCESPLQIEADVAGLDDDPRVLRSVRGQVAVATTPG
;
A
#
# COMPACT_ATOMS: atom_id res chain seq x y z
N MET A 1 12.25 43.71 -5.43
CA MET A 1 12.01 42.61 -6.40
C MET A 1 11.96 41.30 -5.67
N LYS A 2 10.82 40.97 -5.00
CA LYS A 2 10.57 39.75 -4.23
C LYS A 2 9.08 39.38 -4.39
N GLN A 3 8.70 38.86 -5.56
CA GLN A 3 7.29 38.44 -5.81
C GLN A 3 7.17 37.39 -6.93
N SER A 4 8.06 36.41 -7.01
CA SER A 4 7.95 35.40 -8.08
C SER A 4 8.07 33.92 -7.62
N HIS A 5 8.05 33.64 -6.31
CA HIS A 5 8.12 32.23 -5.84
C HIS A 5 6.81 31.65 -5.32
N THR A 6 5.76 32.49 -5.13
CA THR A 6 4.48 32.04 -4.56
C THR A 6 3.46 31.61 -5.61
N ASP A 7 3.55 32.12 -6.83
CA ASP A 7 2.55 31.88 -7.89
C ASP A 7 2.76 30.54 -8.64
N ALA A 8 3.99 30.04 -8.71
CA ALA A 8 4.27 28.78 -9.42
C ALA A 8 3.76 27.52 -8.68
N GLN A 9 3.50 27.60 -7.37
CA GLN A 9 3.01 26.48 -6.57
C GLN A 9 1.48 26.35 -6.63
N ALA A 10 0.77 27.41 -6.98
CA ALA A 10 -0.69 27.42 -7.09
C ALA A 10 -1.21 26.71 -8.36
N ASP A 11 -0.36 26.54 -9.37
CA ASP A 11 -0.71 25.91 -10.66
C ASP A 11 -0.20 24.48 -10.84
N ALA A 12 0.48 23.91 -9.84
CA ALA A 12 1.03 22.58 -9.94
C ALA A 12 -0.10 21.51 -9.88
N PRO A 13 -0.07 20.48 -10.77
CA PRO A 13 -1.17 19.54 -10.89
C PRO A 13 -1.34 18.68 -9.64
N VAL A 14 -2.60 18.37 -9.31
CA VAL A 14 -2.95 17.36 -8.30
C VAL A 14 -3.09 16.00 -8.98
N PHE A 15 -2.31 15.02 -8.51
CA PHE A 15 -2.41 13.65 -9.00
C PHE A 15 -3.19 12.78 -8.00
N THR A 16 -4.21 12.07 -8.49
CA THR A 16 -4.84 10.98 -7.76
C THR A 16 -4.52 9.66 -8.46
N CYS A 17 -3.71 8.83 -7.79
CA CYS A 17 -3.23 7.56 -8.31
C CYS A 17 -3.97 6.40 -7.63
N LEU A 18 -4.56 5.49 -8.41
CA LEU A 18 -5.31 4.34 -7.90
C LEU A 18 -4.55 3.06 -8.21
N GLY A 19 -4.51 2.12 -7.25
CA GLY A 19 -3.91 0.80 -7.48
C GLY A 19 -3.28 0.21 -6.24
N GLY A 20 -2.26 -0.63 -6.43
CA GLY A 20 -1.49 -1.29 -5.37
C GLY A 20 -0.13 -1.79 -5.88
N GLY A 21 0.64 -2.39 -4.99
CA GLY A 21 1.89 -3.06 -5.30
C GLY A 21 2.95 -2.19 -5.97
N HIS A 22 3.80 -2.84 -6.74
CA HIS A 22 4.93 -2.19 -7.44
C HIS A 22 4.48 -1.20 -8.52
N GLY A 23 3.34 -1.47 -9.20
CA GLY A 23 2.81 -0.58 -10.22
C GLY A 23 2.47 0.80 -9.65
N LEU A 24 1.69 0.84 -8.58
CA LEU A 24 1.37 2.09 -7.90
C LEU A 24 2.61 2.77 -7.33
N TYR A 25 3.54 2.01 -6.72
CA TYR A 25 4.80 2.56 -6.22
C TYR A 25 5.54 3.37 -7.31
N GLN A 26 5.71 2.80 -8.50
CA GLN A 26 6.39 3.47 -9.61
C GLN A 26 5.59 4.69 -10.12
N THR A 27 4.27 4.58 -10.19
CA THR A 27 3.39 5.70 -10.59
C THR A 27 3.53 6.89 -9.63
N LEU A 28 3.56 6.63 -8.31
CA LEU A 28 3.74 7.67 -7.30
C LEU A 28 5.12 8.33 -7.40
N ARG A 29 6.18 7.55 -7.64
CA ARG A 29 7.53 8.09 -7.89
C ARG A 29 7.55 8.96 -9.13
N ALA A 30 6.89 8.56 -10.21
CA ALA A 30 6.77 9.35 -11.44
C ALA A 30 5.99 10.66 -11.21
N ALA A 31 4.87 10.62 -10.48
CA ALA A 31 4.09 11.81 -10.13
C ALA A 31 4.92 12.85 -9.37
N ARG A 32 5.77 12.40 -8.42
CA ARG A 32 6.72 13.28 -7.72
C ARG A 32 7.69 13.94 -8.68
N THR A 33 8.31 13.15 -9.58
CA THR A 33 9.28 13.65 -10.57
C THR A 33 8.62 14.62 -11.56
N ALA A 34 7.33 14.44 -11.85
CA ALA A 34 6.56 15.34 -12.70
C ALA A 34 6.19 16.69 -12.03
N GLY A 35 6.59 16.91 -10.79
CA GLY A 35 6.34 18.17 -10.09
C GLY A 35 4.90 18.33 -9.60
N ALA A 36 4.29 17.24 -9.14
CA ALA A 36 2.95 17.29 -8.53
C ALA A 36 2.89 18.28 -7.37
N GLY A 37 1.86 19.12 -7.34
CA GLY A 37 1.56 20.03 -6.23
C GLY A 37 0.92 19.29 -5.05
N ALA A 38 0.15 18.22 -5.34
CA ALA A 38 -0.35 17.28 -4.36
C ALA A 38 -0.49 15.88 -4.97
N ILE A 39 -0.29 14.85 -4.15
CA ILE A 39 -0.43 13.45 -4.55
C ILE A 39 -1.35 12.73 -3.58
N ASN A 40 -2.42 12.12 -4.12
CA ASN A 40 -3.29 11.21 -3.39
C ASN A 40 -3.11 9.79 -3.95
N ALA A 41 -2.73 8.85 -3.10
CA ALA A 41 -2.64 7.43 -3.44
C ALA A 41 -3.84 6.69 -2.86
N VAL A 42 -4.80 6.30 -3.70
CA VAL A 42 -5.93 5.45 -3.31
C VAL A 42 -5.54 4.00 -3.54
N VAL A 43 -5.40 3.25 -2.45
CA VAL A 43 -4.71 1.96 -2.44
C VAL A 43 -5.67 0.82 -2.20
N THR A 44 -5.54 -0.26 -2.99
CA THR A 44 -6.29 -1.51 -2.80
C THR A 44 -6.01 -2.15 -1.43
N VAL A 45 -7.01 -2.83 -0.89
CA VAL A 45 -6.94 -3.52 0.40
C VAL A 45 -7.34 -5.00 0.29
N ALA A 46 -7.08 -5.60 -0.86
CA ALA A 46 -7.41 -6.99 -1.14
C ALA A 46 -6.20 -7.94 -1.07
N ASP A 47 -4.98 -7.44 -0.77
CA ASP A 47 -3.76 -8.26 -0.65
C ASP A 47 -3.92 -9.30 0.48
N ASP A 48 -3.76 -10.58 0.13
CA ASP A 48 -3.81 -11.69 1.07
C ASP A 48 -2.50 -12.52 1.10
N GLY A 49 -1.46 -12.03 0.43
CA GLY A 49 -0.17 -12.68 0.31
C GLY A 49 0.84 -12.35 1.42
N GLY A 50 1.82 -13.21 1.58
CA GLY A 50 3.02 -13.00 2.39
C GLY A 50 2.77 -12.43 3.80
N SER A 51 3.54 -11.40 4.15
CA SER A 51 3.45 -10.70 5.45
C SER A 51 2.08 -10.03 5.65
N SER A 52 1.55 -9.43 4.61
CA SER A 52 0.29 -8.70 4.63
C SER A 52 -0.89 -9.63 4.93
N GLY A 53 -0.96 -10.76 4.21
CA GLY A 53 -2.00 -11.77 4.43
C GLY A 53 -1.93 -12.43 5.81
N ARG A 54 -0.72 -12.62 6.38
CA ARG A 54 -0.59 -13.13 7.76
C ARG A 54 -1.20 -12.15 8.76
N LEU A 55 -0.79 -10.87 8.72
CA LEU A 55 -1.29 -9.84 9.64
C LEU A 55 -2.80 -9.63 9.50
N ARG A 56 -3.31 -9.62 8.26
CA ARG A 56 -4.74 -9.54 8.00
C ARG A 56 -5.53 -10.66 8.69
N ARG A 57 -5.03 -11.90 8.64
CA ARG A 57 -5.72 -13.06 9.26
C ARG A 57 -5.60 -13.06 10.77
N GLU A 58 -4.45 -12.66 11.32
CA GLU A 58 -4.19 -12.70 12.75
C GLU A 58 -4.86 -11.55 13.51
N LEU A 59 -4.86 -10.34 12.92
CA LEU A 59 -5.34 -9.13 13.57
C LEU A 59 -6.67 -8.61 13.01
N SER A 60 -7.23 -9.26 11.97
CA SER A 60 -8.47 -8.82 11.30
C SER A 60 -8.42 -7.36 10.80
N ILE A 61 -7.23 -6.88 10.41
CA ILE A 61 -6.99 -5.53 9.93
C ILE A 61 -6.97 -5.46 8.40
N VAL A 62 -7.08 -4.25 7.86
CA VAL A 62 -6.78 -3.95 6.48
C VAL A 62 -5.34 -4.38 6.15
N PRO A 63 -5.10 -5.13 5.05
CA PRO A 63 -3.77 -5.61 4.70
C PRO A 63 -2.80 -4.43 4.46
N PRO A 64 -1.69 -4.33 5.20
CA PRO A 64 -0.82 -3.16 5.17
C PRO A 64 0.16 -3.12 4.01
N GLY A 65 0.32 -4.20 3.22
CA GLY A 65 1.42 -4.35 2.26
C GLY A 65 1.47 -3.27 1.19
N ASP A 66 0.39 -3.08 0.47
CA ASP A 66 0.29 -2.08 -0.60
C ASP A 66 0.27 -0.65 -0.05
N LEU A 67 -0.39 -0.45 1.10
CA LEU A 67 -0.41 0.82 1.83
C LEU A 67 1.01 1.23 2.24
N ARG A 68 1.79 0.32 2.82
CA ARG A 68 3.19 0.51 3.15
C ARG A 68 4.03 0.88 1.92
N MET A 69 3.81 0.20 0.80
CA MET A 69 4.55 0.49 -0.43
C MET A 69 4.25 1.90 -0.94
N ALA A 70 2.98 2.30 -0.95
CA ALA A 70 2.59 3.65 -1.33
C ALA A 70 3.19 4.70 -0.37
N THR A 71 3.16 4.44 0.94
CA THR A 71 3.79 5.32 1.95
C THR A 71 5.29 5.46 1.70
N ALA A 72 6.00 4.37 1.45
CA ALA A 72 7.43 4.40 1.14
C ALA A 72 7.76 5.15 -0.17
N ALA A 73 6.85 5.15 -1.16
CA ALA A 73 7.04 5.91 -2.39
C ALA A 73 6.94 7.42 -2.17
N LEU A 74 6.23 7.85 -1.13
CA LEU A 74 5.91 9.25 -0.86
C LEU A 74 6.73 9.87 0.28
N THR A 75 7.67 9.15 0.91
CA THR A 75 8.57 9.73 1.94
C THR A 75 9.35 10.93 1.39
N ALA A 76 9.70 11.89 2.23
CA ALA A 76 10.44 13.10 1.82
C ALA A 76 11.76 12.76 1.09
N ASP A 77 12.22 13.68 0.23
CA ASP A 77 13.56 13.65 -0.36
C ASP A 77 14.57 14.31 0.62
N SER A 78 14.73 13.71 1.79
CA SER A 78 15.63 14.09 2.87
C SER A 78 16.32 12.85 3.40
N GLU A 79 17.37 13.01 4.19
CA GLU A 79 18.09 11.90 4.84
C GLU A 79 17.12 11.06 5.71
N ASP A 80 16.29 11.72 6.53
CA ASP A 80 15.27 11.05 7.35
C ASP A 80 14.22 10.34 6.49
N GLY A 81 13.74 10.98 5.43
CA GLY A 81 12.77 10.38 4.52
C GLY A 81 13.33 9.15 3.79
N GLU A 82 14.60 9.18 3.41
CA GLU A 82 15.27 8.01 2.83
C GLU A 82 15.44 6.88 3.85
N LEU A 83 15.83 7.21 5.09
CA LEU A 83 15.91 6.24 6.17
C LEU A 83 14.53 5.57 6.41
N TRP A 84 13.46 6.37 6.47
CA TRP A 84 12.10 5.85 6.58
C TRP A 84 11.73 4.95 5.40
N ARG A 85 12.06 5.34 4.18
CA ARG A 85 11.79 4.54 2.98
C ARG A 85 12.45 3.17 3.06
N VAL A 86 13.72 3.12 3.46
CA VAL A 86 14.47 1.87 3.63
C VAL A 86 13.89 1.04 4.77
N ALA A 87 13.63 1.66 5.92
CA ALA A 87 13.07 0.97 7.10
C ALA A 87 11.70 0.37 6.81
N LEU A 88 10.80 1.12 6.20
CA LEU A 88 9.46 0.63 5.83
C LEU A 88 9.53 -0.60 4.92
N GLN A 89 10.50 -0.65 4.00
CA GLN A 89 10.66 -1.74 3.04
C GLN A 89 11.46 -2.92 3.58
N HIS A 90 12.21 -2.73 4.67
CA HIS A 90 13.04 -3.80 5.24
C HIS A 90 12.20 -5.01 5.63
N ARG A 91 12.69 -6.21 5.28
CA ARG A 91 12.08 -7.49 5.67
C ARG A 91 13.01 -8.25 6.59
N PHE A 92 12.43 -8.76 7.68
CA PHE A 92 13.17 -9.62 8.59
C PHE A 92 13.58 -10.93 7.89
N GLY A 93 14.85 -11.28 8.04
CA GLY A 93 15.37 -12.60 7.64
C GLY A 93 15.10 -13.68 8.69
N GLY A 94 15.79 -14.84 8.53
CA GLY A 94 15.73 -15.96 9.48
C GLY A 94 14.53 -16.88 9.28
N HIS A 95 14.19 -17.68 10.32
CA HIS A 95 13.20 -18.75 10.25
C HIS A 95 12.10 -18.65 11.35
N GLY A 96 12.15 -17.64 12.21
CA GLY A 96 11.17 -17.44 13.29
C GLY A 96 9.90 -16.75 12.84
N ALA A 97 9.02 -16.42 13.81
CA ALA A 97 7.73 -15.78 13.57
C ALA A 97 7.86 -14.45 12.79
N MET A 98 8.94 -13.69 13.01
CA MET A 98 9.19 -12.42 12.33
C MET A 98 9.67 -12.58 10.89
N ALA A 99 10.14 -13.78 10.49
CA ALA A 99 10.72 -14.01 9.16
C ALA A 99 9.76 -13.63 8.03
N GLY A 100 10.25 -12.82 7.10
CA GLY A 100 9.50 -12.33 5.96
C GLY A 100 8.51 -11.20 6.26
N HIS A 101 8.32 -10.82 7.53
CA HIS A 101 7.54 -9.61 7.83
C HIS A 101 8.30 -8.35 7.42
N ALA A 102 7.60 -7.40 6.80
CA ALA A 102 8.16 -6.08 6.56
C ALA A 102 7.99 -5.22 7.82
N VAL A 103 9.03 -4.46 8.18
CA VAL A 103 9.00 -3.54 9.33
C VAL A 103 7.82 -2.59 9.24
N GLY A 104 7.62 -1.97 8.08
CA GLY A 104 6.51 -1.03 7.88
C GLY A 104 5.13 -1.69 8.00
N ASN A 105 4.99 -2.99 7.64
CA ASN A 105 3.73 -3.70 7.87
C ASN A 105 3.42 -3.84 9.37
N LEU A 106 4.43 -4.12 10.18
CA LEU A 106 4.27 -4.25 11.64
C LEU A 106 3.98 -2.90 12.30
N ILE A 107 4.66 -1.83 11.86
CA ILE A 107 4.40 -0.47 12.34
C ILE A 107 2.95 -0.06 12.04
N LEU A 108 2.50 -0.23 10.79
CA LEU A 108 1.13 0.11 10.41
C LEU A 108 0.10 -0.74 11.16
N ALA A 109 0.36 -2.04 11.32
CA ALA A 109 -0.54 -2.94 12.05
C ALA A 109 -0.67 -2.53 13.51
N GLY A 110 0.45 -2.30 14.22
CA GLY A 110 0.43 -1.90 15.63
C GLY A 110 -0.21 -0.52 15.85
N LEU A 111 0.06 0.44 14.97
CA LEU A 111 -0.60 1.75 15.04
C LEU A 111 -2.10 1.66 14.73
N ALA A 112 -2.50 0.84 13.76
CA ALA A 112 -3.91 0.66 13.42
C ALA A 112 -4.69 -0.01 14.56
N GLU A 113 -4.08 -0.96 15.26
CA GLU A 113 -4.66 -1.60 16.44
C GLU A 113 -4.84 -0.60 17.59
N GLU A 114 -3.81 0.19 17.89
CA GLU A 114 -3.84 1.21 18.96
C GLU A 114 -4.84 2.34 18.67
N LEU A 115 -4.91 2.80 17.41
CA LEU A 115 -5.73 3.95 17.01
C LEU A 115 -7.13 3.57 16.53
N GLY A 116 -7.40 2.28 16.32
CA GLY A 116 -8.66 1.79 15.76
C GLY A 116 -8.90 2.16 14.29
N SER A 117 -7.88 2.64 13.55
CA SER A 117 -8.00 3.09 12.16
C SER A 117 -6.68 2.95 11.41
N MET A 118 -6.72 2.28 10.27
CA MET A 118 -5.58 2.20 9.35
C MET A 118 -5.24 3.56 8.75
N GLN A 119 -6.26 4.40 8.46
CA GLN A 119 -6.01 5.76 7.96
C GLN A 119 -5.26 6.60 8.99
N ALA A 120 -5.63 6.52 10.27
CA ALA A 120 -4.92 7.24 11.33
C ALA A 120 -3.45 6.77 11.44
N ALA A 121 -3.20 5.47 11.33
CA ALA A 121 -1.86 4.91 11.30
C ALA A 121 -1.02 5.45 10.14
N LEU A 122 -1.60 5.49 8.94
CA LEU A 122 -0.96 6.03 7.74
C LEU A 122 -0.63 7.51 7.88
N ASP A 123 -1.55 8.31 8.41
CA ASP A 123 -1.36 9.75 8.62
C ASP A 123 -0.25 10.03 9.66
N ILE A 124 -0.05 9.17 10.66
CA ILE A 124 1.08 9.25 11.61
C ILE A 124 2.40 8.93 10.91
N VAL A 125 2.48 7.81 10.19
CA VAL A 125 3.71 7.42 9.48
C VAL A 125 4.06 8.46 8.41
N ALA A 126 3.07 9.03 7.72
CA ALA A 126 3.28 10.13 6.78
C ALA A 126 3.94 11.35 7.42
N ARG A 127 3.50 11.74 8.62
CA ARG A 127 4.15 12.84 9.38
C ARG A 127 5.58 12.50 9.78
N TRP A 128 5.84 11.29 10.27
CA TRP A 128 7.19 10.88 10.69
C TRP A 128 8.17 10.82 9.52
N SER A 129 7.71 10.39 8.35
CA SER A 129 8.53 10.26 7.14
C SER A 129 8.58 11.53 6.28
N GLY A 130 7.92 12.62 6.70
CA GLY A 130 7.82 13.86 5.93
C GLY A 130 7.14 13.66 4.57
N SER A 131 6.12 12.80 4.49
CA SER A 131 5.48 12.41 3.23
C SER A 131 5.02 13.61 2.40
N VAL A 132 5.30 13.56 1.10
CA VAL A 132 4.91 14.58 0.11
C VAL A 132 3.53 14.31 -0.52
N GLY A 133 2.79 13.35 0.02
CA GLY A 133 1.45 13.00 -0.46
C GLY A 133 0.67 12.23 0.60
N ARG A 134 -0.58 11.90 0.31
CA ARG A 134 -1.47 11.19 1.22
C ARG A 134 -1.78 9.79 0.68
N VAL A 135 -1.68 8.79 1.55
CA VAL A 135 -2.07 7.40 1.28
C VAL A 135 -3.43 7.15 1.91
N ILE A 136 -4.35 6.62 1.12
CA ILE A 136 -5.75 6.42 1.48
C ILE A 136 -6.12 4.98 1.13
N PRO A 137 -6.52 4.12 2.09
CA PRO A 137 -7.09 2.82 1.77
C PRO A 137 -8.42 3.02 1.03
N VAL A 138 -8.67 2.23 -0.01
CA VAL A 138 -9.92 2.34 -0.79
C VAL A 138 -11.17 2.11 0.06
N CYS A 139 -11.03 1.36 1.14
CA CYS A 139 -12.03 1.22 2.21
C CYS A 139 -11.34 0.80 3.52
N GLU A 140 -12.05 0.92 4.65
CA GLU A 140 -11.52 0.61 5.98
C GLU A 140 -11.72 -0.85 6.40
N SER A 141 -12.31 -1.67 5.55
CA SER A 141 -12.49 -3.09 5.78
C SER A 141 -11.69 -3.91 4.78
N PRO A 142 -11.09 -5.04 5.19
CA PRO A 142 -10.36 -5.90 4.28
C PRO A 142 -11.32 -6.49 3.22
N LEU A 143 -10.96 -6.33 1.94
CA LEU A 143 -11.70 -6.88 0.81
C LEU A 143 -11.15 -8.25 0.45
N GLN A 144 -12.04 -9.13 -0.03
CA GLN A 144 -11.67 -10.42 -0.58
C GLN A 144 -12.02 -10.47 -2.06
N ILE A 145 -11.05 -10.86 -2.87
CA ILE A 145 -11.28 -11.13 -4.29
C ILE A 145 -11.85 -12.54 -4.41
N GLU A 146 -12.86 -12.69 -5.24
CA GLU A 146 -13.47 -13.96 -5.60
C GLU A 146 -13.67 -14.00 -7.12
N ALA A 147 -13.39 -15.14 -7.73
CA ALA A 147 -13.61 -15.35 -9.16
C ALA A 147 -14.27 -16.71 -9.41
N ASP A 148 -15.18 -16.76 -10.36
CA ASP A 148 -15.70 -18.02 -10.89
C ASP A 148 -14.84 -18.43 -12.09
N VAL A 149 -14.18 -19.60 -11.98
CA VAL A 149 -13.22 -20.09 -12.96
C VAL A 149 -13.79 -21.33 -13.66
N ALA A 150 -13.78 -21.31 -15.00
CA ALA A 150 -14.08 -22.47 -15.83
C ALA A 150 -12.82 -23.33 -16.04
N GLY A 151 -12.98 -24.61 -16.37
CA GLY A 151 -11.85 -25.49 -16.69
C GLY A 151 -11.14 -26.10 -15.50
N LEU A 152 -11.61 -25.91 -14.28
CA LEU A 152 -11.13 -26.59 -13.07
C LEU A 152 -11.88 -27.91 -12.80
N ASP A 153 -12.85 -28.25 -13.64
CA ASP A 153 -13.66 -29.46 -13.53
C ASP A 153 -13.62 -30.21 -14.88
N ASP A 154 -13.92 -31.49 -14.88
CA ASP A 154 -14.00 -32.31 -16.11
C ASP A 154 -15.10 -31.81 -17.06
N ASP A 155 -16.17 -31.19 -16.53
CA ASP A 155 -17.19 -30.51 -17.32
C ASP A 155 -16.84 -29.03 -17.45
N PRO A 156 -16.50 -28.52 -18.65
CA PRO A 156 -16.10 -27.14 -18.86
C PRO A 156 -17.21 -26.11 -18.59
N ARG A 157 -18.46 -26.56 -18.41
CA ARG A 157 -19.59 -25.68 -18.02
C ARG A 157 -19.68 -25.44 -16.53
N VAL A 158 -18.96 -26.23 -15.73
CA VAL A 158 -18.93 -26.09 -14.27
C VAL A 158 -17.99 -24.96 -13.90
N LEU A 159 -18.51 -23.96 -13.20
CA LEU A 159 -17.71 -22.88 -12.61
C LEU A 159 -17.35 -23.26 -11.16
N ARG A 160 -16.08 -23.06 -10.81
CA ARG A 160 -15.58 -23.23 -9.45
C ARG A 160 -15.21 -21.87 -8.87
N SER A 161 -15.79 -21.52 -7.72
CA SER A 161 -15.43 -20.30 -7.01
C SER A 161 -14.04 -20.43 -6.40
N VAL A 162 -13.17 -19.47 -6.73
CA VAL A 162 -11.80 -19.35 -6.19
C VAL A 162 -11.73 -18.05 -5.40
N ARG A 163 -11.30 -18.13 -4.14
CA ARG A 163 -11.26 -17.01 -3.20
C ARG A 163 -9.84 -16.66 -2.80
N GLY A 164 -9.55 -15.36 -2.75
CA GLY A 164 -8.26 -14.82 -2.38
C GLY A 164 -7.46 -14.33 -3.59
N GLN A 165 -6.78 -13.20 -3.40
CA GLN A 165 -6.02 -12.53 -4.48
C GLN A 165 -4.91 -13.43 -5.03
N VAL A 166 -4.15 -14.11 -4.14
CA VAL A 166 -3.09 -15.03 -4.56
C VAL A 166 -3.68 -16.24 -5.28
N ALA A 167 -4.75 -16.84 -4.73
CA ALA A 167 -5.38 -18.00 -5.33
C ALA A 167 -5.93 -17.68 -6.74
N VAL A 168 -6.65 -16.58 -6.89
CA VAL A 168 -7.19 -16.14 -8.19
C VAL A 168 -6.06 -15.88 -9.20
N ALA A 169 -4.98 -15.23 -8.77
CA ALA A 169 -3.85 -14.90 -9.65
C ALA A 169 -3.02 -16.13 -10.09
N THR A 170 -3.09 -17.24 -9.36
CA THR A 170 -2.29 -18.44 -9.63
C THR A 170 -3.12 -19.61 -10.17
N THR A 171 -4.44 -19.51 -10.16
CA THR A 171 -5.32 -20.56 -10.69
C THR A 171 -5.23 -20.59 -12.22
N PRO A 172 -4.90 -21.73 -12.84
CA PRO A 172 -4.93 -21.87 -14.28
C PRO A 172 -6.39 -21.83 -14.76
N GLY A 173 -6.65 -21.07 -15.83
CA GLY A 173 -7.95 -20.94 -16.47
C GLY A 173 -7.80 -20.52 -17.91
#